data_2ba11c240c0bb233231096fb8a9d1b9a
#
_entry.id   2ba11c240c0bb233231096fb8a9d1b9a
#
_cell.length_a   1.000
_cell.length_b   1.000
_cell.length_c   1.000
_cell.angle_alpha   90.00
_cell.angle_beta   90.00
_cell.angle_gamma   90.00
#
_symmetry.space_group_name_H-M   'P 1'
#
loop_
_entity.id
_entity.type
_entity.pdbx_description
1 polymer ?
#
loop_
_entity_poly.entity_id
_entity_poly.type
_entity_poly.pdbx_seq_one_letter_code
_entity_poly.pdbx_strand_id
1 'polypeptide(L)'
;MTVYFIGAGPGAADLITVRGQRLLQRCPVCLYAGSIMPDDLLAQCPPGATIVDTGPLTLEQIVRKLADADADGRDVARLHSGDPSLCSALAEQCRELDALGIGYEIVPGVPAFAAAAAALKRELTVPGVAQTVTLTRVATLSTPMPPGEDLAALARSRATLVLHLAAAQIDAIVPRLLDGGYRPETPVAVVAFASWPQQRTLRGTLADIAARMHDAKITRTAVIVVGDVLTAEGFTDSYLYSVARHGRYAQ
;
A
#
# COMPACT_ATOMS: atom_id res chain seq x y z
N MET A 1 28.30 -0.78 -7.06
CA MET A 1 27.03 -0.23 -7.55
C MET A 1 26.02 -0.06 -6.41
N THR A 2 24.84 0.46 -6.66
CA THR A 2 23.79 0.60 -5.64
C THR A 2 22.46 0.02 -6.14
N VAL A 3 21.77 -0.76 -5.29
CA VAL A 3 20.39 -1.18 -5.53
C VAL A 3 19.45 -0.16 -4.91
N TYR A 4 18.62 0.49 -5.71
CA TYR A 4 17.61 1.42 -5.25
C TYR A 4 16.25 0.71 -5.17
N PHE A 5 15.79 0.40 -3.96
CA PHE A 5 14.44 -0.10 -3.71
C PHE A 5 13.47 1.08 -3.79
N ILE A 6 12.76 1.20 -4.88
CA ILE A 6 11.96 2.39 -5.20
C ILE A 6 10.47 2.07 -5.08
N GLY A 7 9.75 2.85 -4.28
CA GLY A 7 8.29 2.85 -4.26
C GLY A 7 7.76 3.40 -5.58
N ALA A 8 7.14 2.54 -6.36
CA ALA A 8 6.61 2.86 -7.69
C ALA A 8 5.25 3.59 -7.66
N GLY A 9 4.70 3.80 -6.46
CA GLY A 9 3.37 4.36 -6.31
C GLY A 9 2.25 3.32 -6.47
N PRO A 10 0.99 3.75 -6.30
CA PRO A 10 -0.17 2.87 -6.20
C PRO A 10 -0.72 2.40 -7.56
N GLY A 11 -0.28 3.00 -8.67
CA GLY A 11 -0.77 2.67 -10.01
C GLY A 11 -0.45 3.72 -11.05
N ALA A 12 -0.97 4.94 -10.92
CA ALA A 12 -0.67 6.02 -11.86
C ALA A 12 0.84 6.34 -11.85
N ALA A 13 1.45 6.41 -13.01
CA ALA A 13 2.89 6.59 -13.16
C ALA A 13 3.40 7.94 -12.62
N ASP A 14 2.55 8.96 -12.56
CA ASP A 14 2.83 10.28 -12.01
C ASP A 14 2.79 10.36 -10.47
N LEU A 15 2.37 9.26 -9.81
CA LEU A 15 2.43 9.13 -8.36
C LEU A 15 3.75 8.51 -7.84
N ILE A 16 4.72 8.29 -8.71
CA ILE A 16 6.08 8.03 -8.28
C ILE A 16 6.68 9.29 -7.65
N THR A 17 7.53 9.14 -6.65
CA THR A 17 8.25 10.30 -6.11
C THR A 17 9.27 10.85 -7.12
N VAL A 18 9.53 12.15 -7.09
CA VAL A 18 10.56 12.78 -7.96
C VAL A 18 11.92 12.10 -7.79
N ARG A 19 12.28 11.66 -6.57
CA ARG A 19 13.52 10.91 -6.33
C ARG A 19 13.47 9.56 -7.03
N GLY A 20 12.39 8.81 -6.85
CA GLY A 20 12.22 7.50 -7.48
C GLY A 20 12.29 7.58 -9.00
N GLN A 21 11.64 8.56 -9.60
CA GLN A 21 11.65 8.80 -11.04
C GLN A 21 13.06 9.08 -11.57
N ARG A 22 13.80 9.99 -10.92
CA ARG A 22 15.18 10.32 -11.32
C ARG A 22 16.12 9.13 -11.23
N LEU A 23 15.95 8.27 -10.23
CA LEU A 23 16.71 7.04 -10.08
C LEU A 23 16.35 6.02 -11.16
N LEU A 24 15.06 5.82 -11.42
CA LEU A 24 14.57 4.93 -12.47
C LEU A 24 15.14 5.32 -13.84
N GLN A 25 15.13 6.63 -14.17
CA GLN A 25 15.61 7.17 -15.44
C GLN A 25 17.12 7.06 -15.66
N ARG A 26 17.92 6.79 -14.63
CA ARG A 26 19.37 6.65 -14.74
C ARG A 26 19.90 5.23 -14.58
N CYS A 27 19.12 4.32 -13.94
CA CYS A 27 19.58 2.97 -13.69
C CYS A 27 19.54 2.12 -14.97
N PRO A 28 20.67 1.50 -15.38
CA PRO A 28 20.72 0.67 -16.57
C PRO A 28 20.03 -0.70 -16.38
N VAL A 29 19.64 -1.04 -15.15
CA VAL A 29 18.90 -2.27 -14.83
C VAL A 29 17.65 -1.91 -14.03
N CYS A 30 16.50 -2.44 -14.43
CA CYS A 30 15.24 -2.30 -13.72
C CYS A 30 14.64 -3.68 -13.43
N LEU A 31 14.40 -3.99 -12.15
CA LEU A 31 13.69 -5.18 -11.71
C LEU A 31 12.33 -4.77 -11.13
N TYR A 32 11.25 -5.44 -11.53
CA TYR A 32 9.90 -5.15 -11.07
C TYR A 32 9.06 -6.42 -10.91
N ALA A 33 7.98 -6.40 -10.12
CA ALA A 33 7.03 -7.50 -10.02
C ALA A 33 5.80 -7.22 -10.91
N GLY A 34 5.63 -8.02 -11.96
CA GLY A 34 4.84 -7.71 -13.15
C GLY A 34 3.35 -7.45 -13.01
N SER A 35 2.65 -8.01 -12.02
CA SER A 35 1.18 -8.00 -12.04
C SER A 35 0.51 -6.66 -11.74
N ILE A 36 1.24 -5.68 -11.22
CA ILE A 36 0.73 -4.37 -10.76
C ILE A 36 1.71 -3.23 -11.02
N MET A 37 2.49 -3.32 -12.09
CA MET A 37 3.42 -2.27 -12.51
C MET A 37 2.91 -1.66 -13.84
N PRO A 38 2.68 -0.34 -13.91
CA PRO A 38 2.19 0.28 -15.12
C PRO A 38 3.28 0.36 -16.20
N ASP A 39 2.90 0.10 -17.46
CA ASP A 39 3.81 0.17 -18.60
C ASP A 39 4.39 1.57 -18.79
N ASP A 40 3.59 2.62 -18.56
CA ASP A 40 4.01 4.02 -18.62
C ASP A 40 5.13 4.35 -17.63
N LEU A 41 5.21 3.64 -16.52
CA LEU A 41 6.31 3.79 -15.57
C LEU A 41 7.57 3.08 -16.09
N LEU A 42 7.45 1.87 -16.61
CA LEU A 42 8.56 1.12 -17.18
C LEU A 42 9.15 1.80 -18.42
N ALA A 43 8.31 2.49 -19.19
CA ALA A 43 8.74 3.29 -20.32
C ALA A 43 9.67 4.46 -19.95
N GLN A 44 9.77 4.81 -18.66
CA GLN A 44 10.68 5.85 -18.17
C GLN A 44 12.11 5.33 -17.91
N CYS A 45 12.35 4.03 -18.02
CA CYS A 45 13.71 3.50 -17.97
C CYS A 45 14.56 4.05 -19.13
N PRO A 46 15.88 4.22 -18.94
CA PRO A 46 16.74 4.74 -20.00
C PRO A 46 16.77 3.81 -21.23
N PRO A 47 17.00 4.36 -22.44
CA PRO A 47 17.13 3.54 -23.63
C PRO A 47 18.21 2.46 -23.45
N GLY A 48 17.88 1.21 -23.80
CA GLY A 48 18.78 0.06 -23.66
C GLY A 48 18.88 -0.51 -22.25
N ALA A 49 18.06 -0.05 -21.29
CA ALA A 49 18.02 -0.64 -19.96
C ALA A 49 17.57 -2.11 -20.02
N THR A 50 18.17 -2.93 -19.15
CA THR A 50 17.73 -4.32 -18.94
C THR A 50 16.52 -4.29 -17.99
N ILE A 51 15.33 -4.58 -18.50
CA ILE A 51 14.08 -4.58 -17.71
C ILE A 51 13.67 -6.03 -17.47
N VAL A 52 13.51 -6.41 -16.19
CA VAL A 52 13.25 -7.79 -15.77
C VAL A 52 12.00 -7.87 -14.90
N ASP A 53 11.02 -8.66 -15.34
CA ASP A 53 9.90 -9.08 -14.50
C ASP A 53 10.36 -10.15 -13.50
N THR A 54 10.22 -9.86 -12.22
CA THR A 54 10.56 -10.78 -11.13
C THR A 54 9.37 -11.58 -10.61
N GLY A 55 8.17 -11.37 -11.16
CA GLY A 55 6.98 -12.12 -10.76
C GLY A 55 7.15 -13.65 -10.78
N PRO A 56 7.78 -14.23 -11.81
CA PRO A 56 8.02 -15.67 -11.88
C PRO A 56 9.29 -16.14 -11.14
N LEU A 57 10.07 -15.25 -10.53
CA LEU A 57 11.38 -15.56 -9.97
C LEU A 57 11.30 -15.87 -8.46
N THR A 58 12.16 -16.76 -8.00
CA THR A 58 12.41 -17.00 -6.58
C THR A 58 13.29 -15.89 -5.99
N LEU A 59 13.33 -15.77 -4.64
CA LEU A 59 14.23 -14.83 -3.95
C LEU A 59 15.68 -15.03 -4.40
N GLU A 60 16.17 -16.28 -4.43
CA GLU A 60 17.52 -16.61 -4.86
C GLU A 60 17.81 -16.12 -6.29
N GLN A 61 16.85 -16.30 -7.20
CA GLN A 61 17.00 -15.84 -8.59
C GLN A 61 17.03 -14.32 -8.71
N ILE A 62 16.22 -13.62 -7.89
CA ILE A 62 16.22 -12.14 -7.80
C ILE A 62 17.59 -11.68 -7.29
N VAL A 63 18.05 -12.24 -6.17
CA VAL A 63 19.33 -11.88 -5.55
C VAL A 63 20.50 -12.15 -6.51
N ARG A 64 20.49 -13.25 -7.25
CA ARG A 64 21.50 -13.53 -8.29
C ARG A 64 21.56 -12.42 -9.35
N LYS A 65 20.40 -11.95 -9.84
CA LYS A 65 20.37 -10.84 -10.81
C LYS A 65 20.91 -9.53 -10.23
N LEU A 66 20.70 -9.29 -8.95
CA LEU A 66 21.27 -8.13 -8.25
C LEU A 66 22.79 -8.26 -8.11
N ALA A 67 23.27 -9.47 -7.78
CA ALA A 67 24.71 -9.76 -7.70
C ALA A 67 25.40 -9.69 -9.06
N ASP A 68 24.77 -10.19 -10.14
CA ASP A 68 25.27 -10.06 -11.50
C ASP A 68 25.42 -8.57 -11.90
N ALA A 69 24.43 -7.73 -11.57
CA ALA A 69 24.50 -6.31 -11.82
C ALA A 69 25.60 -5.61 -10.99
N ASP A 70 25.84 -6.07 -9.75
CA ASP A 70 26.94 -5.57 -8.92
C ASP A 70 28.30 -5.92 -9.49
N ALA A 71 28.50 -7.16 -9.95
CA ALA A 71 29.74 -7.59 -10.61
C ALA A 71 30.04 -6.77 -11.88
N ASP A 72 28.99 -6.34 -12.59
CA ASP A 72 29.10 -5.47 -13.77
C ASP A 72 29.20 -3.96 -13.40
N GLY A 73 29.15 -3.59 -12.13
CA GLY A 73 29.18 -2.19 -11.67
C GLY A 73 27.95 -1.37 -12.05
N ARG A 74 26.81 -2.00 -12.34
CA ARG A 74 25.58 -1.38 -12.84
C ARG A 74 24.56 -1.12 -11.72
N ASP A 75 24.15 0.14 -11.54
CA ASP A 75 23.08 0.50 -10.63
C ASP A 75 21.74 -0.14 -11.02
N VAL A 76 20.95 -0.52 -10.02
CA VAL A 76 19.67 -1.20 -10.21
C VAL A 76 18.54 -0.40 -9.62
N ALA A 77 17.48 -0.14 -10.40
CA ALA A 77 16.16 0.27 -9.92
C ALA A 77 15.33 -0.99 -9.61
N ARG A 78 15.10 -1.26 -8.33
CA ARG A 78 14.20 -2.34 -7.88
C ARG A 78 12.85 -1.74 -7.50
N LEU A 79 11.86 -1.83 -8.39
CA LEU A 79 10.53 -1.25 -8.19
C LEU A 79 9.66 -2.13 -7.29
N HIS A 80 9.03 -1.50 -6.31
CA HIS A 80 8.00 -2.08 -5.46
C HIS A 80 6.69 -1.32 -5.63
N SER A 81 5.58 -2.02 -5.82
CA SER A 81 4.25 -1.38 -5.88
C SER A 81 3.93 -0.65 -4.58
N GLY A 82 3.39 0.55 -4.68
CA GLY A 82 3.11 1.40 -3.53
C GLY A 82 4.38 1.92 -2.88
N ASP A 83 4.58 1.54 -1.63
CA ASP A 83 5.75 1.89 -0.80
C ASP A 83 6.48 0.62 -0.33
N PRO A 84 7.83 0.57 -0.39
CA PRO A 84 8.60 -0.60 0.02
C PRO A 84 8.43 -1.01 1.48
N SER A 85 7.98 -0.12 2.35
CA SER A 85 7.80 -0.41 3.78
C SER A 85 6.55 -1.23 4.10
N LEU A 86 5.64 -1.44 3.12
CA LEU A 86 4.36 -2.10 3.36
C LEU A 86 4.15 -3.33 2.46
N CYS A 87 4.17 -4.54 3.05
CA CYS A 87 3.85 -5.81 2.40
C CYS A 87 4.63 -6.07 1.10
N SER A 88 5.89 -5.68 1.02
CA SER A 88 6.68 -5.66 -0.21
C SER A 88 7.75 -6.75 -0.31
N ALA A 89 7.89 -7.62 0.71
CA ALA A 89 8.99 -8.59 0.80
C ALA A 89 10.39 -7.94 0.62
N LEU A 90 10.56 -6.75 1.20
CA LEU A 90 11.81 -6.00 1.14
C LEU A 90 12.87 -6.59 2.09
N ALA A 91 12.44 -6.96 3.30
CA ALA A 91 13.36 -7.36 4.37
C ALA A 91 14.24 -8.57 3.98
N GLU A 92 13.66 -9.53 3.28
CA GLU A 92 14.38 -10.71 2.79
C GLU A 92 15.45 -10.33 1.78
N GLN A 93 15.13 -9.42 0.85
CA GLN A 93 16.08 -8.96 -0.16
C GLN A 93 17.22 -8.16 0.49
N CYS A 94 16.92 -7.25 1.43
CA CYS A 94 17.94 -6.51 2.17
C CYS A 94 18.89 -7.44 2.92
N ARG A 95 18.36 -8.45 3.64
CA ARG A 95 19.17 -9.43 4.36
C ARG A 95 20.16 -10.17 3.43
N GLU A 96 19.72 -10.59 2.25
CA GLU A 96 20.60 -11.25 1.29
C GLU A 96 21.67 -10.30 0.72
N LEU A 97 21.30 -9.03 0.45
CA LEU A 97 22.27 -8.02 -0.02
C LEU A 97 23.30 -7.68 1.07
N ASP A 98 22.87 -7.57 2.33
CA ASP A 98 23.78 -7.37 3.48
C ASP A 98 24.79 -8.52 3.58
N ALA A 99 24.34 -9.77 3.39
CA ALA A 99 25.21 -10.95 3.41
C ALA A 99 26.24 -10.95 2.26
N LEU A 100 25.90 -10.34 1.13
CA LEU A 100 26.77 -10.22 -0.03
C LEU A 100 27.62 -8.94 -0.03
N GLY A 101 27.41 -8.02 0.92
CA GLY A 101 28.10 -6.72 0.96
C GLY A 101 27.67 -5.77 -0.15
N ILE A 102 26.50 -5.96 -0.74
CA ILE A 102 25.98 -5.13 -1.83
C ILE A 102 25.22 -3.94 -1.25
N GLY A 103 25.61 -2.71 -1.63
CA GLY A 103 25.00 -1.47 -1.16
C GLY A 103 23.59 -1.24 -1.72
N TYR A 104 22.70 -0.73 -0.87
CA TYR A 104 21.34 -0.38 -1.30
C TYR A 104 20.80 0.89 -0.61
N GLU A 105 19.81 1.50 -1.23
CA GLU A 105 19.00 2.60 -0.67
C GLU A 105 17.52 2.28 -0.79
N ILE A 106 16.72 2.70 0.19
CA ILE A 106 15.26 2.61 0.16
C ILE A 106 14.68 3.98 -0.14
N VAL A 107 13.89 4.06 -1.20
CA VAL A 107 13.24 5.29 -1.66
C VAL A 107 11.73 5.14 -1.45
N PRO A 108 11.12 5.95 -0.55
CA PRO A 108 9.70 5.83 -0.26
C PRO A 108 8.83 6.11 -1.48
N GLY A 109 7.64 5.54 -1.46
CA GLY A 109 6.60 5.73 -2.47
C GLY A 109 5.26 6.16 -1.88
N VAL A 110 4.26 6.35 -2.73
CA VAL A 110 2.87 6.60 -2.30
C VAL A 110 2.18 5.24 -2.12
N PRO A 111 1.81 4.86 -0.88
CA PRO A 111 1.17 3.58 -0.64
C PRO A 111 -0.28 3.56 -1.14
N ALA A 112 -0.78 2.37 -1.46
CA ALA A 112 -2.12 2.20 -2.04
C ALA A 112 -3.25 2.72 -1.14
N PHE A 113 -3.09 2.67 0.18
CA PHE A 113 -4.12 3.20 1.10
C PHE A 113 -4.25 4.73 1.00
N ALA A 114 -3.17 5.45 0.75
CA ALA A 114 -3.22 6.90 0.57
C ALA A 114 -3.96 7.26 -0.74
N ALA A 115 -3.70 6.52 -1.82
CA ALA A 115 -4.45 6.68 -3.06
C ALA A 115 -5.94 6.31 -2.89
N ALA A 116 -6.24 5.27 -2.10
CA ALA A 116 -7.62 4.91 -1.78
C ALA A 116 -8.32 6.02 -0.99
N ALA A 117 -7.66 6.60 0.03
CA ALA A 117 -8.20 7.73 0.79
C ALA A 117 -8.49 8.95 -0.09
N ALA A 118 -7.57 9.26 -1.01
CA ALA A 118 -7.75 10.33 -2.01
C ALA A 118 -8.95 10.06 -2.94
N ALA A 119 -9.08 8.83 -3.47
CA ALA A 119 -10.22 8.42 -4.29
C ALA A 119 -11.55 8.50 -3.54
N LEU A 120 -11.53 8.24 -2.23
CA LEU A 120 -12.68 8.35 -1.35
C LEU A 120 -12.98 9.80 -0.95
N LYS A 121 -12.04 10.73 -1.15
CA LYS A 121 -12.07 12.12 -0.64
C LYS A 121 -12.27 12.13 0.87
N ARG A 122 -11.52 11.29 1.58
CA ARG A 122 -11.62 11.13 3.04
C ARG A 122 -10.23 11.21 3.69
N GLU A 123 -10.16 11.95 4.78
CA GLU A 123 -9.08 11.82 5.75
C GLU A 123 -9.36 10.57 6.61
N LEU A 124 -8.33 9.79 6.89
CA LEU A 124 -8.46 8.56 7.69
C LEU A 124 -8.39 8.82 9.20
N THR A 125 -8.06 10.06 9.58
CA THR A 125 -7.99 10.52 10.97
C THR A 125 -8.82 11.78 11.12
N VAL A 126 -10.00 11.70 11.74
CA VAL A 126 -10.91 12.83 11.92
C VAL A 126 -11.07 13.12 13.41
N PRO A 127 -10.87 14.38 13.88
CA PRO A 127 -11.03 14.74 15.28
C PRO A 127 -12.40 14.33 15.85
N GLY A 128 -12.39 13.68 17.02
CA GLY A 128 -13.61 13.19 17.67
C GLY A 128 -14.24 11.96 17.05
N VAL A 129 -13.78 11.48 15.88
CA VAL A 129 -14.28 10.27 15.20
C VAL A 129 -13.28 9.13 15.30
N ALA A 130 -12.09 9.29 14.75
CA ALA A 130 -10.97 8.36 14.88
C ALA A 130 -9.64 9.10 14.68
N GLN A 131 -8.65 8.79 15.52
CA GLN A 131 -7.29 9.35 15.46
C GLN A 131 -6.23 8.28 15.20
N THR A 132 -6.65 7.04 15.08
CA THR A 132 -5.78 5.88 14.83
C THR A 132 -6.16 5.22 13.53
N VAL A 133 -5.14 4.85 12.74
CA VAL A 133 -5.29 4.03 11.54
C VAL A 133 -4.49 2.76 11.72
N THR A 134 -5.16 1.63 11.68
CA THR A 134 -4.52 0.31 11.68
C THR A 134 -4.39 -0.16 10.24
N LEU A 135 -3.14 -0.32 9.78
CA LEU A 135 -2.82 -0.90 8.48
C LEU A 135 -2.47 -2.37 8.69
N THR A 136 -3.17 -3.27 8.05
CA THR A 136 -2.91 -4.71 8.18
C THR A 136 -3.28 -5.46 6.90
N ARG A 137 -2.96 -6.74 6.88
CA ARG A 137 -3.41 -7.73 5.91
C ARG A 137 -4.18 -8.83 6.61
N VAL A 138 -4.63 -9.82 5.89
CA VAL A 138 -5.20 -11.04 6.45
C VAL A 138 -4.25 -12.22 6.26
N ALA A 139 -4.39 -13.24 7.11
CA ALA A 139 -3.66 -14.50 6.94
C ALA A 139 -3.98 -15.12 5.58
N THR A 140 -2.96 -15.66 4.93
CA THR A 140 -3.10 -16.50 3.74
C THR A 140 -2.67 -17.92 4.06
N LEU A 141 -2.90 -18.87 3.16
CA LEU A 141 -2.42 -20.25 3.33
C LEU A 141 -0.90 -20.31 3.49
N SER A 142 -0.18 -19.42 2.81
CA SER A 142 1.29 -19.37 2.82
C SER A 142 1.89 -18.48 3.92
N THR A 143 1.11 -17.58 4.50
CA THR A 143 1.65 -16.60 5.46
C THR A 143 0.63 -16.32 6.56
N PRO A 144 0.73 -16.99 7.72
CA PRO A 144 -0.14 -16.73 8.87
C PRO A 144 0.09 -15.32 9.43
N MET A 145 -0.84 -14.85 10.26
CA MET A 145 -0.65 -13.65 11.07
C MET A 145 0.11 -14.00 12.36
N PRO A 146 0.95 -13.10 12.87
CA PRO A 146 1.56 -13.27 14.17
C PRO A 146 0.53 -13.37 15.30
N PRO A 147 0.86 -14.00 16.43
CA PRO A 147 -0.01 -14.00 17.62
C PRO A 147 -0.38 -12.58 18.05
N GLY A 148 -1.66 -12.34 18.32
CA GLY A 148 -2.18 -11.03 18.73
C GLY A 148 -2.53 -10.08 17.59
N GLU A 149 -2.19 -10.40 16.34
CA GLU A 149 -2.52 -9.60 15.15
C GLU A 149 -3.73 -10.18 14.38
N ASP A 150 -4.57 -10.95 15.03
CA ASP A 150 -5.82 -11.40 14.41
C ASP A 150 -6.83 -10.25 14.24
N LEU A 151 -7.69 -10.35 13.23
CA LEU A 151 -8.63 -9.27 12.90
C LEU A 151 -9.58 -8.92 14.02
N ALA A 152 -10.04 -9.90 14.83
CA ALA A 152 -10.94 -9.62 15.93
C ALA A 152 -10.22 -8.84 17.04
N ALA A 153 -8.96 -9.14 17.32
CA ALA A 153 -8.14 -8.37 18.25
C ALA A 153 -7.93 -6.93 17.78
N LEU A 154 -7.55 -6.74 16.50
CA LEU A 154 -7.33 -5.41 15.91
C LEU A 154 -8.63 -4.58 15.85
N ALA A 155 -9.76 -5.24 15.63
CA ALA A 155 -11.08 -4.62 15.55
C ALA A 155 -11.58 -4.04 16.87
N ARG A 156 -11.08 -4.50 18.03
CA ARG A 156 -11.52 -4.04 19.37
C ARG A 156 -11.39 -2.54 19.58
N SER A 157 -10.40 -1.91 18.96
CA SER A 157 -10.22 -0.46 19.06
C SER A 157 -11.29 0.34 18.31
N ARG A 158 -11.98 -0.28 17.34
CA ARG A 158 -12.93 0.36 16.40
C ARG A 158 -12.34 1.61 15.72
N ALA A 159 -11.04 1.70 15.64
CA ALA A 159 -10.31 2.72 14.92
C ALA A 159 -10.52 2.60 13.40
N THR A 160 -10.01 3.50 12.60
CA THR A 160 -9.97 3.30 11.15
C THR A 160 -9.10 2.10 10.82
N LEU A 161 -9.67 1.10 10.17
CA LEU A 161 -8.96 -0.11 9.75
C LEU A 161 -8.79 -0.12 8.24
N VAL A 162 -7.56 -0.34 7.78
CA VAL A 162 -7.23 -0.46 6.36
C VAL A 162 -6.64 -1.84 6.09
N LEU A 163 -7.31 -2.59 5.23
CA LEU A 163 -6.92 -3.96 4.88
C LEU A 163 -6.30 -4.01 3.48
N HIS A 164 -5.08 -4.52 3.43
CA HIS A 164 -4.37 -4.86 2.20
C HIS A 164 -4.43 -6.37 1.94
N LEU A 165 -4.30 -6.79 0.68
CA LEU A 165 -4.27 -8.21 0.27
C LEU A 165 -5.47 -9.04 0.78
N ALA A 166 -6.63 -8.39 0.97
CA ALA A 166 -7.76 -8.93 1.71
C ALA A 166 -9.00 -9.22 0.84
N ALA A 167 -9.05 -8.70 -0.38
CA ALA A 167 -10.28 -8.69 -1.18
C ALA A 167 -10.87 -10.08 -1.45
N ALA A 168 -10.02 -11.09 -1.70
CA ALA A 168 -10.48 -12.47 -1.94
C ALA A 168 -11.07 -13.16 -0.70
N GLN A 169 -10.90 -12.57 0.49
CA GLN A 169 -11.30 -13.19 1.75
C GLN A 169 -12.40 -12.41 2.47
N ILE A 170 -13.14 -11.56 1.76
CA ILE A 170 -14.12 -10.65 2.38
C ILE A 170 -15.16 -11.40 3.23
N ASP A 171 -15.59 -12.59 2.82
CA ASP A 171 -16.55 -13.41 3.55
C ASP A 171 -16.03 -13.91 4.90
N ALA A 172 -14.73 -14.15 5.00
CA ALA A 172 -14.07 -14.54 6.25
C ALA A 172 -13.69 -13.32 7.11
N ILE A 173 -13.54 -12.15 6.51
CA ILE A 173 -13.15 -10.89 7.17
C ILE A 173 -14.31 -10.31 7.95
N VAL A 174 -15.49 -10.18 7.32
CA VAL A 174 -16.65 -9.52 7.91
C VAL A 174 -17.04 -10.11 9.26
N PRO A 175 -17.23 -11.44 9.42
CA PRO A 175 -17.56 -12.02 10.72
C PRO A 175 -16.52 -11.70 11.80
N ARG A 176 -15.22 -11.74 11.47
CA ARG A 176 -14.15 -11.46 12.44
C ARG A 176 -14.15 -9.99 12.90
N LEU A 177 -14.51 -9.07 12.02
CA LEU A 177 -14.63 -7.65 12.38
C LEU A 177 -15.83 -7.43 13.32
N LEU A 178 -16.94 -8.11 13.06
CA LEU A 178 -18.14 -8.08 13.94
C LEU A 178 -17.82 -8.69 15.32
N ASP A 179 -17.15 -9.84 15.36
CA ASP A 179 -16.69 -10.49 16.59
C ASP A 179 -15.73 -9.59 17.38
N GLY A 180 -14.96 -8.77 16.70
CA GLY A 180 -14.04 -7.79 17.29
C GLY A 180 -14.73 -6.51 17.81
N GLY A 181 -16.04 -6.33 17.55
CA GLY A 181 -16.84 -5.23 18.10
C GLY A 181 -17.19 -4.11 17.14
N TYR A 182 -16.87 -4.22 15.83
CA TYR A 182 -17.51 -3.36 14.85
C TYR A 182 -19.00 -3.72 14.72
N ARG A 183 -19.82 -2.73 14.36
CA ARG A 183 -21.25 -2.92 14.17
C ARG A 183 -21.55 -3.28 12.71
N PRO A 184 -22.66 -4.00 12.43
CA PRO A 184 -23.07 -4.30 11.05
C PRO A 184 -23.21 -3.03 10.18
N GLU A 185 -23.61 -1.90 10.78
CA GLU A 185 -23.80 -0.62 10.12
C GLU A 185 -22.47 0.15 9.92
N THR A 186 -21.35 -0.33 10.49
CA THR A 186 -20.05 0.32 10.34
C THR A 186 -19.73 0.52 8.86
N PRO A 187 -19.43 1.77 8.45
CA PRO A 187 -19.15 2.08 7.06
C PRO A 187 -17.91 1.34 6.53
N VAL A 188 -18.01 0.87 5.30
CA VAL A 188 -16.91 0.23 4.56
C VAL A 188 -16.80 0.83 3.18
N ALA A 189 -15.59 1.09 2.76
CA ALA A 189 -15.29 1.44 1.37
C ALA A 189 -14.23 0.50 0.79
N VAL A 190 -14.38 0.15 -0.48
CA VAL A 190 -13.43 -0.67 -1.22
C VAL A 190 -13.00 0.11 -2.44
N VAL A 191 -11.69 0.33 -2.58
CA VAL A 191 -11.11 0.96 -3.77
C VAL A 191 -10.25 -0.08 -4.47
N ALA A 192 -10.75 -0.59 -5.58
CA ALA A 192 -10.01 -1.49 -6.45
C ALA A 192 -9.24 -0.68 -7.49
N PHE A 193 -8.01 -1.09 -7.76
CA PHE A 193 -7.12 -0.44 -8.73
C PHE A 193 -6.97 1.07 -8.47
N ALA A 194 -6.74 1.46 -7.19
CA ALA A 194 -6.60 2.86 -6.82
C ALA A 194 -5.55 3.57 -7.69
N SER A 195 -5.91 4.72 -8.26
CA SER A 195 -5.16 5.54 -9.21
C SER A 195 -4.94 4.95 -10.62
N TRP A 196 -5.39 3.74 -10.89
CA TRP A 196 -5.36 3.17 -12.23
C TRP A 196 -6.54 3.66 -13.10
N PRO A 197 -6.46 3.60 -14.45
CA PRO A 197 -7.58 3.96 -15.32
C PRO A 197 -8.87 3.16 -15.05
N GLN A 198 -8.74 1.90 -14.61
CA GLN A 198 -9.86 1.02 -14.26
C GLN A 198 -10.25 1.10 -12.77
N GLN A 199 -9.89 2.17 -12.07
CA GLN A 199 -10.26 2.35 -10.67
C GLN A 199 -11.77 2.20 -10.46
N ARG A 200 -12.15 1.45 -9.44
CA ARG A 200 -13.53 1.25 -9.01
C ARG A 200 -13.66 1.47 -7.53
N THR A 201 -14.73 2.15 -7.12
CA THR A 201 -15.01 2.41 -5.70
C THR A 201 -16.37 1.84 -5.34
N LEU A 202 -16.42 1.05 -4.28
CA LEU A 202 -17.66 0.60 -3.64
C LEU A 202 -17.76 1.25 -2.26
N ARG A 203 -18.99 1.56 -1.86
CA ARG A 203 -19.32 2.00 -0.50
C ARG A 203 -20.48 1.16 0.00
N GLY A 204 -20.46 0.84 1.28
CA GLY A 204 -21.47 0.05 1.95
C GLY A 204 -21.21 0.02 3.44
N THR A 205 -21.70 -1.01 4.08
CA THR A 205 -21.49 -1.32 5.49
C THR A 205 -20.95 -2.73 5.66
N LEU A 206 -20.54 -3.13 6.85
CA LEU A 206 -20.14 -4.51 7.10
C LEU A 206 -21.27 -5.52 6.80
N ALA A 207 -22.54 -5.09 6.89
CA ALA A 207 -23.68 -5.94 6.59
C ALA A 207 -23.81 -6.30 5.10
N ASP A 208 -23.35 -5.43 4.17
CA ASP A 208 -23.64 -5.61 2.75
C ASP A 208 -22.39 -5.60 1.83
N ILE A 209 -21.23 -5.22 2.34
CA ILE A 209 -20.04 -5.02 1.51
C ILE A 209 -19.58 -6.30 0.80
N ALA A 210 -19.71 -7.47 1.43
CA ALA A 210 -19.34 -8.75 0.82
C ALA A 210 -20.18 -9.01 -0.46
N ALA A 211 -21.49 -8.90 -0.36
CA ALA A 211 -22.40 -9.05 -1.51
C ALA A 211 -22.06 -8.05 -2.62
N ARG A 212 -21.85 -6.77 -2.26
CA ARG A 212 -21.45 -5.73 -3.24
C ARG A 212 -20.13 -6.04 -3.95
N MET A 213 -19.14 -6.59 -3.24
CA MET A 213 -17.87 -7.00 -3.84
C MET A 213 -18.04 -8.19 -4.79
N HIS A 214 -18.90 -9.17 -4.45
CA HIS A 214 -19.23 -10.30 -5.32
C HIS A 214 -19.91 -9.84 -6.60
N ASP A 215 -20.95 -9.01 -6.49
CA ASP A 215 -21.67 -8.45 -7.66
C ASP A 215 -20.73 -7.65 -8.56
N ALA A 216 -19.81 -6.92 -7.95
CA ALA A 216 -18.81 -6.14 -8.67
C ALA A 216 -17.61 -6.97 -9.14
N LYS A 217 -17.50 -8.27 -8.77
CA LYS A 217 -16.38 -9.17 -9.09
C LYS A 217 -15.01 -8.61 -8.67
N ILE A 218 -14.94 -7.96 -7.49
CA ILE A 218 -13.70 -7.42 -6.94
C ILE A 218 -13.08 -8.47 -6.02
N THR A 219 -12.03 -9.13 -6.47
CA THR A 219 -11.33 -10.22 -5.77
C THR A 219 -9.85 -9.96 -5.51
N ARG A 220 -9.28 -8.90 -6.08
CA ARG A 220 -7.84 -8.57 -5.98
C ARG A 220 -7.58 -7.09 -6.19
N THR A 221 -6.34 -6.66 -5.91
CA THR A 221 -5.81 -5.31 -6.15
C THR A 221 -6.74 -4.24 -5.58
N ALA A 222 -7.19 -4.44 -4.35
CA ALA A 222 -8.11 -3.55 -3.68
C ALA A 222 -7.66 -3.25 -2.25
N VAL A 223 -7.92 -2.03 -1.82
CA VAL A 223 -7.80 -1.57 -0.45
C VAL A 223 -9.20 -1.50 0.14
N ILE A 224 -9.40 -2.11 1.31
CA ILE A 224 -10.66 -2.05 2.05
C ILE A 224 -10.44 -1.13 3.25
N VAL A 225 -11.27 -0.12 3.40
CA VAL A 225 -11.25 0.82 4.53
C VAL A 225 -12.54 0.62 5.33
N VAL A 226 -12.40 0.44 6.64
CA VAL A 226 -13.51 0.23 7.58
C VAL A 226 -13.44 1.29 8.68
N GLY A 227 -14.55 1.95 8.97
CA GLY A 227 -14.62 2.88 10.08
C GLY A 227 -15.51 4.09 9.82
N ASP A 228 -15.92 4.72 10.92
CA ASP A 228 -16.86 5.84 10.93
C ASP A 228 -16.33 7.10 10.21
N VAL A 229 -15.02 7.23 9.98
CA VAL A 229 -14.43 8.34 9.20
C VAL A 229 -14.96 8.41 7.77
N LEU A 230 -15.44 7.28 7.22
CA LEU A 230 -15.96 7.21 5.86
C LEU A 230 -17.25 8.01 5.66
N THR A 231 -18.00 8.21 6.73
CA THR A 231 -19.29 8.95 6.74
C THR A 231 -19.29 10.10 7.73
N ALA A 232 -18.12 10.46 8.30
CA ALA A 232 -18.02 11.53 9.28
C ALA A 232 -18.54 12.86 8.71
N GLU A 233 -19.49 13.45 9.42
CA GLU A 233 -20.10 14.77 9.16
C GLU A 233 -20.28 15.50 10.47
N GLY A 234 -20.27 16.83 10.46
CA GLY A 234 -20.54 17.65 11.65
C GLY A 234 -19.55 17.47 12.81
N PHE A 235 -18.33 16.98 12.52
CA PHE A 235 -17.28 16.83 13.53
C PHE A 235 -16.67 18.18 13.92
N THR A 236 -16.06 18.23 15.11
CA THR A 236 -15.42 19.43 15.62
C THR A 236 -14.19 19.79 14.79
N ASP A 237 -14.05 21.05 14.41
CA ASP A 237 -12.87 21.55 13.70
C ASP A 237 -11.59 21.29 14.49
N SER A 238 -10.52 21.01 13.76
CA SER A 238 -9.21 20.87 14.36
C SER A 238 -8.80 22.17 15.09
N TYR A 239 -8.17 22.00 16.26
CA TYR A 239 -7.55 23.12 16.97
C TYR A 239 -6.59 23.94 16.08
N LEU A 240 -6.06 23.35 15.01
CA LEU A 240 -5.22 24.03 14.02
C LEU A 240 -5.89 25.29 13.44
N TYR A 241 -7.22 25.29 13.32
CA TYR A 241 -8.01 26.40 12.76
C TYR A 241 -8.70 27.24 13.83
N SER A 242 -8.45 26.95 15.12
CA SER A 242 -9.09 27.70 16.20
C SER A 242 -8.53 29.14 16.36
N VAL A 243 -9.39 30.09 16.71
CA VAL A 243 -8.99 31.47 17.01
C VAL A 243 -7.97 31.52 18.16
N ALA A 244 -8.08 30.61 19.14
CA ALA A 244 -7.14 30.49 20.26
C ALA A 244 -5.71 30.18 19.83
N ARG A 245 -5.51 29.40 18.73
CA ARG A 245 -4.19 29.15 18.15
C ARG A 245 -3.64 30.39 17.45
N HIS A 246 -4.47 31.09 16.65
CA HIS A 246 -4.03 32.23 15.88
C HIS A 246 -3.62 33.39 16.78
N GLY A 247 -4.29 33.57 17.94
CA GLY A 247 -3.88 34.55 18.93
C GLY A 247 -2.51 34.33 19.58
N ARG A 248 -1.95 33.10 19.53
CA ARG A 248 -0.58 32.80 20.02
C ARG A 248 0.53 33.14 19.01
N TYR A 249 0.22 33.23 17.74
CA TYR A 249 1.18 33.58 16.70
C TYR A 249 1.12 35.06 16.29
N ALA A 250 0.19 35.81 16.87
CA ALA A 250 0.05 37.25 16.64
C ALA A 250 0.79 38.11 17.72
N GLN A 251 1.54 37.47 18.61
CA GLN A 251 2.49 38.07 19.56
C GLN A 251 3.92 37.65 19.16
#